data_f419b3b75f3b44cc64fb4be4f4f1b075
#
_entry.id   f419b3b75f3b44cc64fb4be4f4f1b075
#
_cell.length_a   1.000
_cell.length_b   1.000
_cell.length_c   1.000
_cell.angle_alpha   90.00
_cell.angle_beta   90.00
_cell.angle_gamma   90.00
#
_symmetry.space_group_name_H-M   'P 1'
#
loop_
_entity.id
_entity.type
_entity.pdbx_description
1 polymer ?
#
loop_
_entity_poly.entity_id
_entity_poly.type
_entity_poly.pdbx_seq_one_letter_code
_entity_poly.pdbx_strand_id
1 'polypeptide(L)'
;MTDTSAGTSPPSRPGLAELLRAAVADINGSERPGQVAMAEAVAEAIESGTHLLVQAGTGTGKSLGYLVPALAQGDRVVVATATLALQRQLVERDLPRTVRALRPLLRRRPEFATLKGRSNYLCLHRLHEGVPQDDEQGLFDPFEAVEQRPGGGASSKLGKDLLRLRDWSQETETGDRDELSPGVSDRAWRQVSVSSRECLGASRCPYGAECFAEAARERAKLAEVVVTNHALLAIDAIEGAPVLPEHDVLIIDEAHELVSRVTGVATGELSPGAVNRAVRRAAKLVDDKTADRFQTAAETFERLLELADPGRLEELPEDLGYALTALRDAAREVISALGRVRDQSVPDEDAVRRQALASAETVQEVTERVVAGSEHDVVWLERHDRYGTSLRVAPLTVSGLLREKLFTGRSVILTSATLKLGGDFNGVGASLGLAAEGEHGEGNPEWRGLDVGSPFDYRKQGILYVAQHLSPPGREGGRADMLDELAELIGAAGGRTLGLFSSMRAAQAAAEELRGRLDFPILLQGEETLGELIRAFAADAPTCLFGTLSLWQGVDVPGPSCQLVVMDRIPFPRPDDPLLSARQRAVEQAGGNGFMAVAATHAALLMAQGAGRLVRAT
;
A
#
# COMPACT_ATOMS: atom_id res chain seq x y z
N MET A 1 60.99 -31.52 25.03
CA MET A 1 59.52 -31.65 24.93
C MET A 1 59.00 -30.25 24.75
N THR A 2 58.87 -29.81 23.51
CA THR A 2 58.33 -28.52 23.09
C THR A 2 56.93 -28.74 22.62
N ASP A 3 55.99 -28.35 23.44
CA ASP A 3 54.54 -28.41 23.15
C ASP A 3 54.18 -27.21 22.26
N THR A 4 53.95 -27.46 20.98
CA THR A 4 53.46 -26.50 20.00
C THR A 4 51.95 -26.61 19.97
N SER A 5 51.26 -25.88 20.86
CA SER A 5 49.84 -25.63 20.75
C SER A 5 49.59 -24.69 19.55
N ALA A 6 49.23 -25.30 18.43
CA ALA A 6 48.68 -24.57 17.28
C ALA A 6 47.39 -23.88 17.69
N GLY A 7 47.46 -22.59 17.92
CA GLY A 7 46.30 -21.72 18.11
C GLY A 7 45.51 -21.69 16.82
N THR A 8 44.38 -22.38 16.77
CA THR A 8 43.37 -22.20 15.72
C THR A 8 42.77 -20.84 15.87
N SER A 9 43.20 -19.90 15.03
CA SER A 9 42.51 -18.62 14.86
C SER A 9 41.01 -18.84 14.65
N PRO A 10 40.11 -18.08 15.26
CA PRO A 10 38.71 -18.23 14.99
C PRO A 10 38.47 -18.03 13.48
N PRO A 11 37.65 -18.89 12.85
CA PRO A 11 37.43 -18.81 11.43
C PRO A 11 36.84 -17.43 11.09
N SER A 12 37.46 -16.73 10.13
CA SER A 12 37.04 -15.43 9.64
C SER A 12 35.56 -15.48 9.22
N ARG A 13 34.83 -14.40 9.47
CA ARG A 13 33.44 -14.27 8.95
C ARG A 13 33.47 -14.43 7.43
N PRO A 14 32.49 -15.15 6.82
CA PRO A 14 32.43 -15.30 5.37
C PRO A 14 32.33 -13.92 4.70
N GLY A 15 33.04 -13.73 3.59
CA GLY A 15 32.96 -12.49 2.82
C GLY A 15 31.61 -12.31 2.14
N LEU A 16 31.15 -11.08 1.97
CA LEU A 16 29.88 -10.75 1.32
C LEU A 16 29.74 -11.41 -0.06
N ALA A 17 30.80 -11.39 -0.85
CA ALA A 17 30.82 -12.02 -2.19
C ALA A 17 30.61 -13.55 -2.14
N GLU A 18 31.07 -14.23 -1.09
CA GLU A 18 30.85 -15.65 -0.90
C GLU A 18 29.38 -15.94 -0.54
N LEU A 19 28.81 -15.13 0.35
CA LEU A 19 27.41 -15.22 0.74
C LEU A 19 26.47 -14.95 -0.46
N LEU A 20 26.75 -13.92 -1.26
CA LEU A 20 25.96 -13.60 -2.44
C LEU A 20 26.00 -14.71 -3.47
N ARG A 21 27.20 -15.28 -3.75
CA ARG A 21 27.33 -16.44 -4.66
C ARG A 21 26.54 -17.65 -4.18
N ALA A 22 26.57 -17.95 -2.90
CA ALA A 22 25.77 -19.05 -2.33
C ALA A 22 24.25 -18.82 -2.52
N ALA A 23 23.77 -17.61 -2.26
CA ALA A 23 22.37 -17.26 -2.44
C ALA A 23 21.93 -17.30 -3.92
N VAL A 24 22.77 -16.81 -4.84
CA VAL A 24 22.51 -16.86 -6.29
C VAL A 24 22.51 -18.29 -6.82
N ALA A 25 23.41 -19.14 -6.35
CA ALA A 25 23.49 -20.56 -6.73
C ALA A 25 22.23 -21.35 -6.30
N ASP A 26 21.65 -21.07 -5.11
CA ASP A 26 20.43 -21.75 -4.62
C ASP A 26 19.21 -21.50 -5.52
N ILE A 27 19.17 -20.37 -6.23
CA ILE A 27 18.10 -20.05 -7.18
C ILE A 27 18.42 -20.47 -8.63
N ASN A 28 19.52 -21.19 -8.87
CA ASN A 28 20.06 -21.53 -10.19
C ASN A 28 20.29 -20.28 -11.08
N GLY A 29 20.63 -19.15 -10.45
CA GLY A 29 20.89 -17.88 -11.10
C GLY A 29 22.35 -17.72 -11.53
N SER A 30 22.62 -16.64 -12.24
CA SER A 30 23.96 -16.13 -12.52
C SER A 30 24.20 -14.82 -11.77
N GLU A 31 25.41 -14.66 -11.26
CA GLU A 31 25.84 -13.43 -10.62
C GLU A 31 25.81 -12.27 -11.61
N ARG A 32 25.25 -11.13 -11.20
CA ARG A 32 25.08 -9.92 -12.03
C ARG A 32 25.88 -8.77 -11.43
N PRO A 33 26.69 -8.05 -12.22
CA PRO A 33 27.52 -6.95 -11.68
C PRO A 33 26.73 -5.91 -10.91
N GLY A 34 25.54 -5.54 -11.38
CA GLY A 34 24.67 -4.59 -10.67
C GLY A 34 24.16 -5.12 -9.33
N GLN A 35 23.93 -6.43 -9.19
CA GLN A 35 23.53 -7.06 -7.93
C GLN A 35 24.68 -7.05 -6.92
N VAL A 36 25.90 -7.32 -7.36
CA VAL A 36 27.11 -7.27 -6.52
C VAL A 36 27.34 -5.85 -6.02
N ALA A 37 27.34 -4.86 -6.94
CA ALA A 37 27.51 -3.45 -6.58
C ALA A 37 26.44 -2.97 -5.59
N MET A 38 25.18 -3.40 -5.76
CA MET A 38 24.12 -3.10 -4.82
C MET A 38 24.39 -3.73 -3.44
N ALA A 39 24.78 -5.00 -3.39
CA ALA A 39 25.02 -5.68 -2.12
C ALA A 39 26.18 -5.07 -1.34
N GLU A 40 27.26 -4.70 -2.02
CA GLU A 40 28.42 -4.00 -1.44
C GLU A 40 28.02 -2.63 -0.89
N ALA A 41 27.26 -1.84 -1.68
CA ALA A 41 26.82 -0.52 -1.25
C ALA A 41 25.84 -0.58 -0.07
N VAL A 42 24.95 -1.58 -0.03
CA VAL A 42 24.03 -1.81 1.10
C VAL A 42 24.81 -2.17 2.35
N ALA A 43 25.80 -3.09 2.25
CA ALA A 43 26.64 -3.46 3.39
C ALA A 43 27.38 -2.24 3.96
N GLU A 44 28.00 -1.43 3.10
CA GLU A 44 28.70 -0.21 3.49
C GLU A 44 27.77 0.82 4.16
N ALA A 45 26.56 1.02 3.61
CA ALA A 45 25.58 1.95 4.18
C ALA A 45 25.11 1.50 5.57
N ILE A 46 24.91 0.20 5.80
CA ILE A 46 24.56 -0.34 7.10
C ILE A 46 25.72 -0.16 8.09
N GLU A 47 26.96 -0.49 7.68
CA GLU A 47 28.16 -0.34 8.55
C GLU A 47 28.46 1.11 8.93
N SER A 48 28.28 2.05 7.99
CA SER A 48 28.54 3.47 8.23
C SER A 48 27.38 4.22 8.89
N GLY A 49 26.18 3.62 8.97
CA GLY A 49 25.00 4.29 9.49
C GLY A 49 24.40 5.34 8.53
N THR A 50 24.79 5.33 7.25
CA THR A 50 24.32 6.28 6.23
C THR A 50 23.08 5.78 5.50
N HIS A 51 22.40 6.68 4.77
CA HIS A 51 21.28 6.28 3.92
C HIS A 51 21.72 6.04 2.49
N LEU A 52 21.00 5.14 1.79
CA LEU A 52 21.33 4.76 0.43
C LEU A 52 20.09 4.71 -0.45
N LEU A 53 20.10 5.43 -1.58
CA LEU A 53 19.09 5.37 -2.62
C LEU A 53 19.63 4.56 -3.79
N VAL A 54 19.02 3.38 -4.09
CA VAL A 54 19.49 2.50 -5.15
C VAL A 54 18.47 2.44 -6.28
N GLN A 55 18.86 2.91 -7.45
CA GLN A 55 18.15 2.56 -8.67
C GLN A 55 18.65 1.23 -9.20
N ALA A 56 17.79 0.24 -9.23
CA ALA A 56 18.09 -1.08 -9.78
C ALA A 56 16.97 -1.51 -10.72
N GLY A 57 17.26 -1.62 -12.00
CA GLY A 57 16.31 -2.02 -13.03
C GLY A 57 15.67 -3.38 -12.76
N THR A 58 14.57 -3.68 -13.45
CA THR A 58 13.93 -4.99 -13.36
C THR A 58 14.93 -6.09 -13.72
N GLY A 59 14.83 -7.25 -13.06
CA GLY A 59 15.74 -8.37 -13.33
C GLY A 59 17.15 -8.25 -12.71
N THR A 60 17.54 -7.17 -12.05
CA THR A 60 18.84 -7.03 -11.37
C THR A 60 19.00 -8.02 -10.21
N GLY A 61 17.90 -8.51 -9.63
CA GLY A 61 17.94 -9.36 -8.43
C GLY A 61 18.00 -8.54 -7.14
N LYS A 62 17.25 -7.44 -7.09
CA LYS A 62 17.17 -6.49 -5.97
C LYS A 62 17.05 -7.17 -4.60
N SER A 63 16.14 -8.15 -4.49
CA SER A 63 15.87 -8.82 -3.21
C SER A 63 17.13 -9.44 -2.60
N LEU A 64 17.93 -10.17 -3.37
CA LEU A 64 19.21 -10.72 -2.89
C LEU A 64 20.23 -9.61 -2.62
N GLY A 65 20.24 -8.54 -3.45
CA GLY A 65 21.14 -7.42 -3.31
C GLY A 65 21.01 -6.70 -1.95
N TYR A 66 19.83 -6.69 -1.33
CA TYR A 66 19.65 -6.12 0.01
C TYR A 66 19.49 -7.16 1.12
N LEU A 67 18.91 -8.34 0.86
CA LEU A 67 18.72 -9.36 1.91
C LEU A 67 20.03 -10.00 2.36
N VAL A 68 20.96 -10.29 1.42
CA VAL A 68 22.22 -10.94 1.76
C VAL A 68 23.06 -10.09 2.71
N PRO A 69 23.35 -8.79 2.44
CA PRO A 69 24.08 -7.96 3.40
C PRO A 69 23.32 -7.75 4.71
N ALA A 70 22.00 -7.57 4.68
CA ALA A 70 21.16 -7.42 5.86
C ALA A 70 21.27 -8.67 6.79
N LEU A 71 21.17 -9.87 6.23
CA LEU A 71 21.31 -11.11 6.98
C LEU A 71 22.76 -11.37 7.44
N ALA A 72 23.77 -10.88 6.70
CA ALA A 72 25.18 -11.09 7.04
C ALA A 72 25.59 -10.32 8.30
N GLN A 73 25.11 -9.12 8.47
CA GLN A 73 25.50 -8.25 9.60
C GLN A 73 24.85 -8.65 10.91
N GLY A 74 23.62 -9.16 10.87
CA GLY A 74 22.94 -9.68 12.07
C GLY A 74 22.23 -8.59 12.88
N ASP A 75 22.10 -7.39 12.35
CA ASP A 75 21.28 -6.33 12.90
C ASP A 75 19.80 -6.64 12.71
N ARG A 76 18.93 -5.99 13.49
CA ARG A 76 17.50 -6.11 13.28
C ARG A 76 17.06 -5.26 12.10
N VAL A 77 16.45 -5.91 11.11
CA VAL A 77 16.08 -5.30 9.83
C VAL A 77 14.56 -5.31 9.64
N VAL A 78 14.00 -4.18 9.26
CA VAL A 78 12.64 -4.10 8.73
C VAL A 78 12.71 -3.92 7.23
N VAL A 79 11.98 -4.77 6.48
CA VAL A 79 11.83 -4.66 5.02
C VAL A 79 10.39 -4.28 4.71
N ALA A 80 10.18 -3.08 4.19
CA ALA A 80 8.87 -2.58 3.79
C ALA A 80 8.71 -2.64 2.27
N THR A 81 7.60 -3.25 1.80
CA THR A 81 7.28 -3.38 0.37
C THR A 81 6.06 -2.56 -0.01
N ALA A 82 5.91 -2.20 -1.28
CA ALA A 82 4.77 -1.42 -1.75
C ALA A 82 3.45 -2.21 -1.77
N THR A 83 3.50 -3.53 -2.02
CA THR A 83 2.31 -4.36 -2.21
C THR A 83 2.36 -5.65 -1.41
N LEU A 84 1.18 -6.19 -1.08
CA LEU A 84 1.04 -7.49 -0.42
C LEU A 84 1.60 -8.64 -1.27
N ALA A 85 1.52 -8.53 -2.59
CA ALA A 85 2.08 -9.54 -3.50
C ALA A 85 3.62 -9.62 -3.38
N LEU A 86 4.31 -8.47 -3.34
CA LEU A 86 5.76 -8.41 -3.12
C LEU A 86 6.13 -8.90 -1.72
N GLN A 87 5.33 -8.54 -0.70
CA GLN A 87 5.52 -9.03 0.66
C GLN A 87 5.46 -10.56 0.72
N ARG A 88 4.42 -11.14 0.10
CA ARG A 88 4.26 -12.60 0.00
C ARG A 88 5.44 -13.24 -0.74
N GLN A 89 5.86 -12.70 -1.87
CA GLN A 89 7.01 -13.19 -2.61
C GLN A 89 8.28 -13.24 -1.76
N LEU A 90 8.56 -12.18 -0.99
CA LEU A 90 9.71 -12.15 -0.10
C LEU A 90 9.63 -13.24 0.98
N VAL A 91 8.48 -13.40 1.62
CA VAL A 91 8.30 -14.30 2.77
C VAL A 91 8.19 -15.78 2.37
N GLU A 92 7.49 -16.08 1.28
CA GLU A 92 7.26 -17.46 0.85
C GLU A 92 8.39 -18.02 -0.02
N ARG A 93 9.11 -17.16 -0.73
CA ARG A 93 10.10 -17.58 -1.72
C ARG A 93 11.51 -17.09 -1.45
N ASP A 94 11.71 -15.76 -1.37
CA ASP A 94 13.05 -15.18 -1.42
C ASP A 94 13.79 -15.36 -0.09
N LEU A 95 13.17 -15.04 1.06
CA LEU A 95 13.77 -15.22 2.38
C LEU A 95 14.05 -16.69 2.74
N PRO A 96 13.10 -17.64 2.57
CA PRO A 96 13.37 -19.05 2.88
C PRO A 96 14.56 -19.61 2.10
N ARG A 97 14.68 -19.25 0.82
CA ARG A 97 15.81 -19.69 -0.04
C ARG A 97 17.11 -19.04 0.41
N THR A 98 17.11 -17.73 0.63
CA THR A 98 18.30 -17.00 1.08
C THR A 98 18.81 -17.51 2.42
N VAL A 99 17.93 -17.66 3.41
CA VAL A 99 18.29 -18.22 4.74
C VAL A 99 18.84 -19.62 4.61
N ARG A 100 18.24 -20.48 3.79
CA ARG A 100 18.73 -21.86 3.55
C ARG A 100 20.15 -21.85 2.96
N ALA A 101 20.41 -21.02 1.96
CA ALA A 101 21.71 -20.89 1.30
C ALA A 101 22.78 -20.34 2.24
N LEU A 102 22.44 -19.36 3.08
CA LEU A 102 23.40 -18.68 3.96
C LEU A 102 23.66 -19.41 5.28
N ARG A 103 22.72 -20.24 5.75
CA ARG A 103 22.82 -20.94 7.04
C ARG A 103 24.14 -21.67 7.28
N PRO A 104 24.71 -22.45 6.33
CA PRO A 104 25.99 -23.15 6.52
C PRO A 104 27.15 -22.18 6.71
N LEU A 105 27.12 -21.03 6.02
CA LEU A 105 28.17 -20.01 6.03
C LEU A 105 28.10 -19.13 7.28
N LEU A 106 26.90 -18.67 7.63
CA LEU A 106 26.66 -17.81 8.81
C LEU A 106 26.77 -18.58 10.14
N ARG A 107 26.71 -19.92 10.13
CA ARG A 107 26.67 -20.80 11.31
C ARG A 107 25.54 -20.46 12.29
N ARG A 108 24.52 -19.77 11.83
CA ARG A 108 23.28 -19.44 12.54
C ARG A 108 22.11 -19.54 11.58
N ARG A 109 20.91 -19.62 12.10
CA ARG A 109 19.67 -19.58 11.32
C ARG A 109 18.99 -18.26 11.58
N PRO A 110 19.12 -17.29 10.68
CA PRO A 110 18.35 -16.06 10.78
C PRO A 110 16.86 -16.35 10.79
N GLU A 111 16.14 -15.74 11.71
CA GLU A 111 14.68 -15.84 11.78
C GLU A 111 14.03 -14.63 11.11
N PHE A 112 12.93 -14.88 10.43
CA PHE A 112 12.15 -13.82 9.79
C PHE A 112 10.66 -13.97 10.08
N ALA A 113 9.94 -12.85 10.09
CA ALA A 113 8.50 -12.83 10.32
C ALA A 113 7.82 -11.80 9.42
N THR A 114 6.53 -12.02 9.18
CA THR A 114 5.65 -11.04 8.52
C THR A 114 4.85 -10.30 9.57
N LEU A 115 4.75 -8.99 9.41
CA LEU A 115 3.87 -8.16 10.21
C LEU A 115 3.01 -7.27 9.31
N LYS A 116 1.70 -7.37 9.47
CA LYS A 116 0.69 -6.56 8.75
C LYS A 116 -0.15 -5.77 9.75
N GLY A 117 -0.88 -4.78 9.27
CA GLY A 117 -1.88 -4.08 10.07
C GLY A 117 -2.96 -5.03 10.60
N ARG A 118 -3.54 -4.75 11.78
CA ARG A 118 -4.54 -5.60 12.43
C ARG A 118 -5.71 -5.97 11.54
N SER A 119 -6.16 -5.07 10.69
CA SER A 119 -7.25 -5.30 9.73
C SER A 119 -6.96 -6.38 8.68
N ASN A 120 -5.72 -6.86 8.60
CA ASN A 120 -5.35 -7.99 7.73
C ASN A 120 -5.43 -9.35 8.43
N TYR A 121 -5.72 -9.37 9.72
CA TYR A 121 -5.88 -10.60 10.49
C TYR A 121 -7.33 -10.81 10.91
N LEU A 122 -7.75 -12.08 10.94
CA LEU A 122 -9.04 -12.49 11.46
C LEU A 122 -9.12 -12.15 12.96
N CYS A 123 -10.18 -11.50 13.37
CA CYS A 123 -10.46 -11.20 14.77
C CYS A 123 -11.43 -12.24 15.35
N LEU A 124 -10.93 -13.13 16.20
CA LEU A 124 -11.75 -14.17 16.83
C LEU A 124 -12.88 -13.60 17.69
N HIS A 125 -12.64 -12.48 18.38
CA HIS A 125 -13.67 -11.80 19.14
C HIS A 125 -14.86 -11.37 18.25
N ARG A 126 -14.60 -10.73 17.10
CA ARG A 126 -15.67 -10.37 16.16
C ARG A 126 -16.33 -11.56 15.49
N LEU A 127 -15.57 -12.63 15.28
CA LEU A 127 -16.11 -13.84 14.67
C LEU A 127 -17.10 -14.56 15.59
N HIS A 128 -16.84 -14.62 16.90
CA HIS A 128 -17.62 -15.40 17.85
C HIS A 128 -18.73 -14.60 18.56
N GLU A 129 -18.45 -13.34 18.92
CA GLU A 129 -19.40 -12.51 19.67
C GLU A 129 -20.35 -11.72 18.75
N GLY A 130 -20.11 -11.76 17.42
CA GLY A 130 -20.86 -10.97 16.46
C GLY A 130 -20.51 -9.49 16.49
N VAL A 131 -20.95 -8.76 15.48
CA VAL A 131 -20.86 -7.29 15.44
C VAL A 131 -22.26 -6.76 15.49
N PRO A 132 -22.59 -5.76 16.34
CA PRO A 132 -23.81 -5.01 16.17
C PRO A 132 -23.82 -4.42 14.77
N GLN A 133 -24.76 -4.84 13.92
CA GLN A 133 -24.80 -4.41 12.52
C GLN A 133 -25.24 -2.97 12.45
N ASP A 134 -24.42 -2.13 11.79
CA ASP A 134 -24.78 -0.78 11.35
C ASP A 134 -25.48 -0.78 9.99
N ASP A 135 -25.89 -1.93 9.45
CA ASP A 135 -26.61 -2.03 8.18
C ASP A 135 -28.12 -1.86 8.36
N GLU A 136 -28.74 -1.10 7.48
CA GLU A 136 -30.16 -0.70 7.46
C GLU A 136 -31.18 -1.86 7.40
N GLN A 137 -30.75 -3.11 7.45
CA GLN A 137 -31.60 -4.29 7.37
C GLN A 137 -31.18 -5.34 8.38
N GLY A 138 -31.61 -5.20 9.62
CA GLY A 138 -31.77 -6.43 10.32
C GLY A 138 -31.28 -6.60 11.73
N LEU A 139 -32.25 -6.79 12.55
CA LEU A 139 -32.27 -7.37 13.89
C LEU A 139 -31.81 -8.85 13.95
N PHE A 140 -30.93 -9.32 13.06
CA PHE A 140 -30.57 -10.75 13.02
C PHE A 140 -29.04 -10.91 13.05
N ASP A 141 -28.57 -11.80 13.91
CA ASP A 141 -27.23 -12.35 13.86
C ASP A 141 -27.00 -12.97 12.46
N PRO A 142 -25.99 -12.56 11.71
CA PRO A 142 -25.72 -13.12 10.39
C PRO A 142 -25.45 -14.64 10.43
N PHE A 143 -24.99 -15.18 11.53
CA PHE A 143 -24.76 -16.61 11.73
C PHE A 143 -26.04 -17.34 12.11
N GLU A 144 -26.90 -16.80 12.99
CA GLU A 144 -28.21 -17.38 13.30
C GLU A 144 -29.18 -17.36 12.12
N ALA A 145 -29.15 -16.32 11.28
CA ALA A 145 -30.00 -16.21 10.09
C ALA A 145 -29.71 -17.29 9.03
N VAL A 146 -28.48 -17.86 9.04
CA VAL A 146 -28.10 -18.93 8.11
C VAL A 146 -28.49 -20.31 8.66
N GLU A 147 -28.46 -20.52 10.00
CA GLU A 147 -28.83 -21.80 10.62
C GLU A 147 -30.33 -22.03 10.75
N GLN A 148 -31.16 -20.98 10.85
CA GLN A 148 -32.60 -21.09 11.17
C GLN A 148 -33.57 -21.15 9.97
N ARG A 149 -33.10 -21.26 8.71
CA ARG A 149 -34.01 -21.46 7.55
C ARG A 149 -34.04 -22.90 7.08
N PRO A 150 -35.01 -23.70 7.50
CA PRO A 150 -35.33 -24.99 6.86
C PRO A 150 -36.07 -24.68 5.56
N GLY A 151 -35.45 -24.88 4.43
CA GLY A 151 -36.08 -24.81 3.11
C GLY A 151 -35.56 -23.72 2.19
N GLY A 152 -34.46 -24.00 1.49
CA GLY A 152 -34.21 -23.63 0.11
C GLY A 152 -34.38 -22.17 -0.31
N GLY A 153 -33.66 -21.24 0.30
CA GLY A 153 -33.45 -19.93 -0.28
C GLY A 153 -31.97 -19.64 -0.40
N ALA A 154 -31.47 -19.18 -1.54
CA ALA A 154 -30.08 -18.86 -1.78
C ALA A 154 -29.55 -17.97 -0.63
N SER A 155 -28.68 -18.51 0.24
CA SER A 155 -27.94 -17.72 1.20
C SER A 155 -27.24 -16.59 0.46
N SER A 156 -27.34 -15.36 0.93
CA SER A 156 -26.69 -14.22 0.30
C SER A 156 -25.19 -14.51 0.13
N LYS A 157 -24.55 -13.94 -0.88
CA LYS A 157 -23.08 -14.09 -1.08
C LYS A 157 -22.32 -13.77 0.20
N LEU A 158 -22.79 -12.75 0.93
CA LEU A 158 -22.24 -12.36 2.23
C LEU A 158 -22.32 -13.50 3.27
N GLY A 159 -23.48 -14.15 3.40
CA GLY A 159 -23.66 -15.26 4.33
C GLY A 159 -22.75 -16.45 4.01
N LYS A 160 -22.57 -16.78 2.73
CA LYS A 160 -21.63 -17.81 2.30
C LYS A 160 -20.18 -17.46 2.65
N ASP A 161 -19.78 -16.20 2.42
CA ASP A 161 -18.46 -15.70 2.76
C ASP A 161 -18.21 -15.79 4.28
N LEU A 162 -19.18 -15.44 5.10
CA LEU A 162 -19.06 -15.50 6.57
C LEU A 162 -18.97 -16.92 7.11
N LEU A 163 -19.80 -17.85 6.61
CA LEU A 163 -19.69 -19.27 6.99
C LEU A 163 -18.30 -19.82 6.64
N ARG A 164 -17.81 -19.50 5.46
CA ARG A 164 -16.50 -19.92 5.03
C ARG A 164 -15.38 -19.33 5.90
N LEU A 165 -15.50 -18.08 6.36
CA LEU A 165 -14.56 -17.46 7.29
C LEU A 165 -14.57 -18.18 8.65
N ARG A 166 -15.73 -18.62 9.10
CA ARG A 166 -15.87 -19.42 10.33
C ARG A 166 -15.17 -20.78 10.21
N ASP A 167 -15.41 -21.50 9.12
CA ASP A 167 -14.73 -22.78 8.88
C ASP A 167 -13.22 -22.60 8.78
N TRP A 168 -12.77 -21.61 8.00
CA TRP A 168 -11.35 -21.31 7.84
C TRP A 168 -10.66 -20.87 9.15
N SER A 169 -11.40 -20.27 10.08
CA SER A 169 -10.83 -19.85 11.36
C SER A 169 -10.29 -21.04 12.19
N GLN A 170 -10.80 -22.24 11.97
CA GLN A 170 -10.37 -23.46 12.64
C GLN A 170 -9.19 -24.15 11.97
N GLU A 171 -8.89 -23.77 10.70
CA GLU A 171 -7.83 -24.39 9.89
C GLU A 171 -6.59 -23.50 9.82
N THR A 172 -6.76 -22.16 9.94
CA THR A 172 -5.64 -21.23 9.78
C THR A 172 -4.76 -21.16 11.03
N GLU A 173 -3.45 -21.15 10.82
CA GLU A 173 -2.46 -20.93 11.89
C GLU A 173 -2.11 -19.46 12.08
N THR A 174 -2.35 -18.63 11.07
CA THR A 174 -1.93 -17.22 11.04
C THR A 174 -3.08 -16.23 11.09
N GLY A 175 -4.27 -16.63 10.65
CA GLY A 175 -5.42 -15.76 10.46
C GLY A 175 -5.19 -14.66 9.43
N ASP A 176 -4.14 -14.76 8.60
CA ASP A 176 -3.80 -13.76 7.58
C ASP A 176 -4.74 -13.85 6.39
N ARG A 177 -5.43 -12.75 6.08
CA ARG A 177 -6.39 -12.66 4.96
C ARG A 177 -5.83 -13.16 3.63
N ASP A 178 -4.55 -12.96 3.38
CA ASP A 178 -3.93 -13.32 2.10
C ASP A 178 -3.75 -14.83 1.91
N GLU A 179 -3.82 -15.62 2.98
CA GLU A 179 -3.80 -17.09 2.92
C GLU A 179 -5.18 -17.68 2.58
N LEU A 180 -6.25 -16.87 2.70
CA LEU A 180 -7.60 -17.32 2.39
C LEU A 180 -7.82 -17.47 0.87
N SER A 181 -7.87 -18.71 0.38
CA SER A 181 -8.08 -19.03 -1.05
C SER A 181 -9.26 -19.97 -1.25
N PRO A 182 -10.21 -19.60 -2.14
CA PRO A 182 -10.44 -18.32 -2.80
C PRO A 182 -10.75 -17.22 -1.78
N GLY A 183 -10.49 -15.94 -2.10
CA GLY A 183 -10.76 -14.82 -1.20
C GLY A 183 -12.25 -14.59 -0.92
N VAL A 184 -12.57 -13.75 0.05
CA VAL A 184 -13.93 -13.28 0.35
C VAL A 184 -14.08 -11.81 -0.01
N SER A 185 -15.34 -11.32 -0.07
CA SER A 185 -15.60 -9.91 -0.32
C SER A 185 -15.05 -9.02 0.82
N ASP A 186 -14.64 -7.78 0.47
CA ASP A 186 -14.20 -6.80 1.49
C ASP A 186 -15.28 -6.51 2.54
N ARG A 187 -16.55 -6.62 2.14
CA ARG A 187 -17.69 -6.45 3.05
C ARG A 187 -17.73 -7.56 4.10
N ALA A 188 -17.52 -8.81 3.70
CA ALA A 188 -17.45 -9.95 4.62
C ALA A 188 -16.23 -9.85 5.54
N TRP A 189 -15.05 -9.52 4.97
CA TRP A 189 -13.82 -9.39 5.75
C TRP A 189 -13.91 -8.30 6.84
N ARG A 190 -14.49 -7.15 6.54
CA ARG A 190 -14.68 -6.07 7.51
C ARG A 190 -15.54 -6.47 8.71
N GLN A 191 -16.38 -7.48 8.59
CA GLN A 191 -17.18 -7.96 9.71
C GLN A 191 -16.38 -8.78 10.74
N VAL A 192 -15.30 -9.41 10.30
CA VAL A 192 -14.47 -10.29 11.13
C VAL A 192 -13.07 -9.73 11.38
N SER A 193 -12.82 -8.49 11.05
CA SER A 193 -11.54 -7.81 11.29
C SER A 193 -11.72 -6.51 12.08
N VAL A 194 -10.65 -6.01 12.69
CA VAL A 194 -10.65 -4.77 13.49
C VAL A 194 -9.46 -3.89 13.14
N SER A 195 -9.64 -2.58 13.27
CA SER A 195 -8.52 -1.63 13.25
C SER A 195 -7.79 -1.62 14.60
N SER A 196 -6.60 -0.99 14.65
CA SER A 196 -5.84 -0.82 15.90
C SER A 196 -6.65 -0.05 16.96
N ARG A 197 -7.43 0.95 16.52
CA ARG A 197 -8.24 1.80 17.41
C ARG A 197 -9.45 1.09 17.99
N GLU A 198 -10.05 0.16 17.25
CA GLU A 198 -11.21 -0.64 17.68
C GLU A 198 -10.83 -1.84 18.55
N CYS A 199 -9.58 -2.30 18.49
CA CYS A 199 -9.12 -3.49 19.20
C CYS A 199 -9.06 -3.28 20.71
N LEU A 200 -9.55 -4.26 21.49
CA LEU A 200 -9.49 -4.28 22.96
C LEU A 200 -8.06 -4.38 23.50
N GLY A 201 -7.14 -4.92 22.70
CA GLY A 201 -5.79 -5.30 23.14
C GLY A 201 -5.76 -6.66 23.83
N ALA A 202 -4.59 -7.31 23.84
CA ALA A 202 -4.42 -8.68 24.32
C ALA A 202 -4.88 -8.88 25.78
N SER A 203 -4.65 -7.89 26.65
CA SER A 203 -4.94 -7.99 28.09
C SER A 203 -6.43 -7.95 28.43
N ARG A 204 -7.28 -7.36 27.58
CA ARG A 204 -8.73 -7.21 27.83
C ARG A 204 -9.58 -8.10 26.93
N CYS A 205 -9.04 -8.58 25.81
CA CYS A 205 -9.76 -9.41 24.87
C CYS A 205 -9.86 -10.85 25.39
N PRO A 206 -11.07 -11.46 25.43
CA PRO A 206 -11.23 -12.86 25.83
C PRO A 206 -10.39 -13.82 24.99
N TYR A 207 -10.16 -13.48 23.73
CA TYR A 207 -9.36 -14.25 22.75
C TYR A 207 -7.92 -13.73 22.65
N GLY A 208 -7.44 -12.96 23.65
CA GLY A 208 -6.11 -12.34 23.58
C GLY A 208 -4.96 -13.32 23.45
N ALA A 209 -5.06 -14.48 24.11
CA ALA A 209 -4.06 -15.55 24.05
C ALA A 209 -4.01 -16.27 22.69
N GLU A 210 -5.14 -16.33 21.98
CA GLU A 210 -5.30 -16.99 20.69
C GLU A 210 -5.27 -16.00 19.51
N CYS A 211 -5.02 -14.70 19.79
CA CYS A 211 -5.13 -13.64 18.83
C CYS A 211 -4.04 -13.73 17.74
N PHE A 212 -4.43 -13.93 16.51
CA PHE A 212 -3.52 -14.02 15.35
C PHE A 212 -2.64 -12.78 15.18
N ALA A 213 -3.20 -11.58 15.36
CA ALA A 213 -2.46 -10.33 15.24
C ALA A 213 -1.41 -10.18 16.36
N GLU A 214 -1.71 -10.60 17.59
CA GLU A 214 -0.73 -10.58 18.69
C GLU A 214 0.34 -11.65 18.48
N ALA A 215 -0.04 -12.85 18.05
CA ALA A 215 0.92 -13.91 17.72
C ALA A 215 1.89 -13.48 16.60
N ALA A 216 1.39 -12.74 15.59
CA ALA A 216 2.25 -12.18 14.55
C ALA A 216 3.22 -11.12 15.11
N ARG A 217 2.77 -10.26 16.04
CA ARG A 217 3.61 -9.27 16.72
C ARG A 217 4.70 -9.92 17.57
N GLU A 218 4.36 -10.95 18.33
CA GLU A 218 5.36 -11.67 19.14
C GLU A 218 6.40 -12.37 18.26
N ARG A 219 5.99 -12.99 17.15
CA ARG A 219 6.94 -13.53 16.17
C ARG A 219 7.85 -12.45 15.59
N ALA A 220 7.30 -11.28 15.25
CA ALA A 220 8.07 -10.15 14.72
C ALA A 220 9.10 -9.60 15.74
N LYS A 221 8.79 -9.60 17.03
CA LYS A 221 9.73 -9.17 18.08
C LYS A 221 10.96 -10.08 18.19
N LEU A 222 10.81 -11.35 17.87
CA LEU A 222 11.87 -12.35 17.97
C LEU A 222 12.69 -12.46 16.67
N ALA A 223 12.13 -11.99 15.54
CA ALA A 223 12.75 -12.12 14.24
C ALA A 223 13.88 -11.11 14.02
N GLU A 224 14.93 -11.53 13.30
CA GLU A 224 16.00 -10.65 12.80
C GLU A 224 15.53 -9.82 11.61
N VAL A 225 14.70 -10.41 10.74
CA VAL A 225 14.10 -9.72 9.58
C VAL A 225 12.60 -9.70 9.70
N VAL A 226 12.03 -8.50 9.73
CA VAL A 226 10.56 -8.30 9.73
C VAL A 226 10.14 -7.74 8.39
N VAL A 227 9.27 -8.47 7.68
CA VAL A 227 8.71 -8.01 6.40
C VAL A 227 7.35 -7.38 6.64
N THR A 228 7.20 -6.15 6.18
CA THR A 228 5.97 -5.36 6.28
C THR A 228 5.62 -4.69 4.96
N ASN A 229 4.63 -3.80 4.96
CA ASN A 229 4.29 -2.96 3.82
C ASN A 229 4.39 -1.47 4.15
N HIS A 230 4.45 -0.62 3.10
CA HIS A 230 4.55 0.82 3.25
C HIS A 230 3.40 1.43 4.08
N ALA A 231 2.20 0.84 4.02
CA ALA A 231 1.06 1.35 4.79
C ALA A 231 1.27 1.15 6.30
N LEU A 232 1.74 -0.03 6.73
CA LEU A 232 2.03 -0.25 8.15
C LEU A 232 3.23 0.57 8.62
N LEU A 233 4.26 0.73 7.79
CA LEU A 233 5.39 1.62 8.06
C LEU A 233 4.91 3.08 8.25
N ALA A 234 3.97 3.55 7.42
CA ALA A 234 3.39 4.88 7.55
C ALA A 234 2.55 5.04 8.83
N ILE A 235 1.76 4.03 9.19
CA ILE A 235 0.98 4.00 10.44
C ILE A 235 1.92 4.07 11.65
N ASP A 236 2.98 3.27 11.66
CA ASP A 236 3.99 3.26 12.71
C ASP A 236 4.65 4.64 12.89
N ALA A 237 4.95 5.32 11.78
CA ALA A 237 5.53 6.66 11.79
C ALA A 237 4.55 7.75 12.29
N ILE A 238 3.24 7.62 12.02
CA ILE A 238 2.22 8.65 12.29
C ILE A 238 1.58 8.47 13.67
N GLU A 239 1.23 7.24 14.08
CA GLU A 239 0.40 7.00 15.27
C GLU A 239 1.14 7.14 16.61
N GLY A 240 2.46 7.36 16.62
CA GLY A 240 3.25 7.61 17.82
C GLY A 240 3.38 6.46 18.82
N ALA A 241 2.68 5.35 18.60
CA ALA A 241 2.83 4.11 19.35
C ALA A 241 3.48 3.05 18.43
N PRO A 242 4.70 2.56 18.74
CA PRO A 242 5.44 1.69 17.85
C PRO A 242 4.68 0.38 17.62
N VAL A 243 4.37 0.11 16.37
CA VAL A 243 3.76 -1.14 15.90
C VAL A 243 4.85 -2.11 15.46
N LEU A 244 5.88 -1.57 14.81
CA LEU A 244 7.07 -2.31 14.39
C LEU A 244 8.03 -2.50 15.58
N PRO A 245 8.77 -3.62 15.66
CA PRO A 245 9.82 -3.76 16.65
C PRO A 245 10.95 -2.76 16.40
N GLU A 246 11.72 -2.43 17.44
CA GLU A 246 12.95 -1.63 17.29
C GLU A 246 13.88 -2.28 16.26
N HIS A 247 14.44 -1.47 15.38
CA HIS A 247 15.29 -1.91 14.28
C HIS A 247 16.34 -0.88 13.93
N ASP A 248 17.50 -1.37 13.55
CA ASP A 248 18.68 -0.56 13.20
C ASP A 248 18.74 -0.23 11.72
N VAL A 249 18.11 -1.08 10.91
CA VAL A 249 18.10 -0.98 9.45
C VAL A 249 16.67 -1.04 8.91
N LEU A 250 16.35 -0.09 8.05
CA LEU A 250 15.07 -0.04 7.32
C LEU A 250 15.34 -0.15 5.82
N ILE A 251 14.80 -1.19 5.19
CA ILE A 251 14.86 -1.37 3.73
C ILE A 251 13.48 -1.11 3.15
N ILE A 252 13.40 -0.18 2.20
CA ILE A 252 12.16 0.21 1.53
C ILE A 252 12.24 -0.19 0.06
N ASP A 253 11.61 -1.30 -0.27
CA ASP A 253 11.53 -1.79 -1.65
C ASP A 253 10.36 -1.12 -2.38
N GLU A 254 10.56 -0.81 -3.67
CA GLU A 254 9.68 0.03 -4.49
C GLU A 254 9.42 1.40 -3.85
N ALA A 255 10.49 2.03 -3.40
CA ALA A 255 10.47 3.28 -2.61
C ALA A 255 9.80 4.47 -3.33
N HIS A 256 9.66 4.42 -4.66
CA HIS A 256 8.91 5.42 -5.43
C HIS A 256 7.43 5.53 -5.01
N GLU A 257 6.86 4.48 -4.41
CA GLU A 257 5.49 4.47 -3.88
C GLU A 257 5.37 5.06 -2.47
N LEU A 258 6.48 5.21 -1.74
CA LEU A 258 6.46 5.56 -0.32
C LEU A 258 5.71 6.85 -0.03
N VAL A 259 6.03 7.93 -0.75
CA VAL A 259 5.42 9.26 -0.56
C VAL A 259 3.89 9.19 -0.77
N SER A 260 3.45 8.48 -1.80
CA SER A 260 2.02 8.28 -2.09
C SER A 260 1.34 7.49 -0.98
N ARG A 261 1.95 6.41 -0.50
CA ARG A 261 1.40 5.56 0.58
C ARG A 261 1.33 6.30 1.90
N VAL A 262 2.36 7.03 2.27
CA VAL A 262 2.37 7.85 3.50
C VAL A 262 1.34 8.97 3.41
N THR A 263 1.24 9.65 2.27
CA THR A 263 0.18 10.65 2.03
C THR A 263 -1.21 10.03 2.19
N GLY A 264 -1.45 8.85 1.63
CA GLY A 264 -2.73 8.14 1.75
C GLY A 264 -3.10 7.81 3.19
N VAL A 265 -2.15 7.33 4.00
CA VAL A 265 -2.37 7.06 5.43
C VAL A 265 -2.61 8.35 6.23
N ALA A 266 -1.91 9.45 5.87
CA ALA A 266 -2.07 10.75 6.51
C ALA A 266 -3.31 11.53 6.01
N THR A 267 -4.08 10.98 5.06
CA THR A 267 -5.30 11.61 4.55
C THR A 267 -6.47 11.30 5.46
N GLY A 268 -7.09 12.33 6.02
CA GLY A 268 -8.36 12.24 6.72
C GLY A 268 -9.53 12.29 5.75
N GLU A 269 -10.57 11.50 5.99
CA GLU A 269 -11.80 11.48 5.19
C GLU A 269 -13.03 11.46 6.10
N LEU A 270 -14.00 12.30 5.80
CA LEU A 270 -15.34 12.28 6.38
C LEU A 270 -16.40 12.23 5.29
N SER A 271 -17.14 11.13 5.25
CA SER A 271 -18.37 11.03 4.49
C SER A 271 -19.60 11.14 5.42
N PRO A 272 -20.76 11.61 4.95
CA PRO A 272 -21.99 11.63 5.72
C PRO A 272 -22.31 10.27 6.34
N GLY A 273 -22.13 9.20 5.56
CA GLY A 273 -22.33 7.83 6.05
C GLY A 273 -21.39 7.43 7.20
N ALA A 274 -20.13 7.91 7.19
CA ALA A 274 -19.19 7.65 8.29
C ALA A 274 -19.58 8.40 9.55
N VAL A 275 -19.98 9.67 9.43
CA VAL A 275 -20.45 10.50 10.55
C VAL A 275 -21.72 9.93 11.14
N ASN A 276 -22.71 9.59 10.32
CA ASN A 276 -23.97 8.99 10.77
C ASN A 276 -23.77 7.64 11.49
N ARG A 277 -22.78 6.82 11.08
CA ARG A 277 -22.40 5.62 11.84
C ARG A 277 -21.83 5.97 13.20
N ALA A 278 -20.95 6.97 13.30
CA ALA A 278 -20.41 7.43 14.58
C ALA A 278 -21.52 7.90 15.52
N VAL A 279 -22.49 8.66 15.01
CA VAL A 279 -23.68 9.09 15.78
C VAL A 279 -24.47 7.88 16.30
N ARG A 280 -24.85 6.94 15.44
CA ARG A 280 -25.62 5.74 15.84
C ARG A 280 -24.91 4.89 16.89
N ARG A 281 -23.58 4.76 16.77
CA ARG A 281 -22.78 4.03 17.76
C ARG A 281 -22.73 4.74 19.10
N ALA A 282 -22.59 6.05 19.10
CA ALA A 282 -22.54 6.87 20.31
C ALA A 282 -23.89 6.95 21.03
N ALA A 283 -25.00 7.08 20.28
CA ALA A 283 -26.35 7.34 20.82
C ALA A 283 -26.81 6.33 21.87
N LYS A 284 -26.34 5.08 21.80
CA LYS A 284 -26.68 4.02 22.78
C LYS A 284 -25.84 4.07 24.05
N LEU A 285 -24.79 4.89 24.08
CA LEU A 285 -23.76 4.86 25.13
C LEU A 285 -23.61 6.19 25.88
N VAL A 286 -24.22 7.27 25.37
CA VAL A 286 -24.21 8.61 25.97
C VAL A 286 -25.62 9.05 26.36
N ASP A 287 -25.73 10.16 27.06
CA ASP A 287 -27.04 10.74 27.39
C ASP A 287 -27.74 11.35 26.17
N ASP A 288 -29.08 11.45 26.21
CA ASP A 288 -29.92 11.91 25.09
C ASP A 288 -29.49 13.30 24.58
N LYS A 289 -29.11 14.22 25.45
CA LYS A 289 -28.70 15.57 25.07
C LYS A 289 -27.41 15.56 24.23
N THR A 290 -26.43 14.76 24.63
CA THR A 290 -25.16 14.56 23.93
C THR A 290 -25.42 13.88 22.58
N ALA A 291 -26.29 12.88 22.54
CA ALA A 291 -26.69 12.18 21.32
C ALA A 291 -27.38 13.12 20.32
N ASP A 292 -28.38 13.90 20.78
CA ASP A 292 -29.14 14.85 19.95
C ASP A 292 -28.24 15.94 19.36
N ARG A 293 -27.26 16.44 20.11
CA ARG A 293 -26.31 17.45 19.61
C ARG A 293 -25.44 16.88 18.51
N PHE A 294 -24.95 15.65 18.68
CA PHE A 294 -24.12 15.01 17.67
C PHE A 294 -24.93 14.70 16.42
N GLN A 295 -26.18 14.24 16.57
CA GLN A 295 -27.10 14.00 15.47
C GLN A 295 -27.38 15.30 14.68
N THR A 296 -27.74 16.39 15.36
CA THR A 296 -28.04 17.69 14.72
C THR A 296 -26.83 18.24 13.95
N ALA A 297 -25.62 18.10 14.52
CA ALA A 297 -24.40 18.52 13.84
C ALA A 297 -24.11 17.66 12.60
N ALA A 298 -24.34 16.35 12.67
CA ALA A 298 -24.19 15.42 11.56
C ALA A 298 -25.16 15.74 10.40
N GLU A 299 -26.43 15.99 10.70
CA GLU A 299 -27.45 16.36 9.71
C GLU A 299 -27.11 17.68 9.00
N THR A 300 -26.59 18.65 9.75
CA THR A 300 -26.16 19.93 9.19
C THR A 300 -24.97 19.75 8.24
N PHE A 301 -23.99 18.95 8.64
CA PHE A 301 -22.83 18.59 7.81
C PHE A 301 -23.25 17.87 6.53
N GLU A 302 -24.09 16.85 6.61
CA GLU A 302 -24.58 16.08 5.47
C GLU A 302 -25.28 16.97 4.44
N ARG A 303 -26.21 17.83 4.90
CA ARG A 303 -26.94 18.75 4.03
C ARG A 303 -26.00 19.73 3.28
N LEU A 304 -24.96 20.24 3.96
CA LEU A 304 -24.01 21.15 3.31
C LEU A 304 -23.14 20.43 2.28
N LEU A 305 -22.73 19.19 2.56
CA LEU A 305 -21.97 18.40 1.58
C LEU A 305 -22.79 18.00 0.35
N GLU A 306 -24.11 17.77 0.49
CA GLU A 306 -24.99 17.48 -0.64
C GLU A 306 -25.11 18.68 -1.62
N LEU A 307 -25.08 19.88 -1.08
CA LEU A 307 -25.21 21.13 -1.85
C LEU A 307 -23.88 21.64 -2.42
N ALA A 308 -22.74 21.16 -1.89
CA ALA A 308 -21.43 21.65 -2.27
C ALA A 308 -20.94 21.03 -3.59
N ASP A 309 -20.25 21.84 -4.38
CA ASP A 309 -19.57 21.35 -5.59
C ASP A 309 -18.26 20.61 -5.23
N PRO A 310 -17.96 19.50 -5.91
CA PRO A 310 -16.71 18.78 -5.71
C PRO A 310 -15.53 19.62 -6.21
N GLY A 311 -14.37 19.46 -5.56
CA GLY A 311 -13.13 20.13 -5.91
C GLY A 311 -12.36 20.62 -4.70
N ARG A 312 -11.23 21.25 -4.94
CA ARG A 312 -10.37 21.81 -3.89
C ARG A 312 -11.03 23.03 -3.25
N LEU A 313 -11.02 23.08 -1.93
CA LEU A 313 -11.40 24.25 -1.15
C LEU A 313 -10.15 25.09 -0.90
N GLU A 314 -10.04 26.23 -1.59
CA GLU A 314 -8.94 27.20 -1.35
C GLU A 314 -9.20 27.99 -0.06
N GLU A 315 -10.44 28.32 0.19
CA GLU A 315 -10.95 28.87 1.44
C GLU A 315 -12.11 28.01 1.93
N LEU A 316 -12.18 27.78 3.22
CA LEU A 316 -13.28 27.04 3.82
C LEU A 316 -14.54 27.92 3.82
N PRO A 317 -15.64 27.53 3.15
CA PRO A 317 -16.89 28.26 3.20
C PRO A 317 -17.36 28.48 4.65
N GLU A 318 -17.83 29.66 4.97
CA GLU A 318 -18.14 30.05 6.35
C GLU A 318 -19.19 29.14 7.02
N ASP A 319 -20.23 28.78 6.28
CA ASP A 319 -21.30 27.88 6.74
C ASP A 319 -20.77 26.45 7.00
N LEU A 320 -19.90 25.95 6.12
CA LEU A 320 -19.23 24.66 6.31
C LEU A 320 -18.26 24.71 7.50
N GLY A 321 -17.54 25.82 7.69
CA GLY A 321 -16.66 26.05 8.83
C GLY A 321 -17.42 26.00 10.17
N TYR A 322 -18.59 26.63 10.24
CA TYR A 322 -19.46 26.55 11.43
C TYR A 322 -19.99 25.14 11.67
N ALA A 323 -20.42 24.45 10.62
CA ALA A 323 -20.91 23.06 10.74
C ALA A 323 -19.82 22.10 11.22
N LEU A 324 -18.59 22.21 10.68
CA LEU A 324 -17.45 21.39 11.09
C LEU A 324 -17.03 21.71 12.54
N THR A 325 -17.10 22.97 12.96
CA THR A 325 -16.84 23.36 14.35
C THR A 325 -17.86 22.75 15.29
N ALA A 326 -19.15 22.81 14.95
CA ALA A 326 -20.21 22.18 15.73
C ALA A 326 -20.06 20.65 15.80
N LEU A 327 -19.70 20.03 14.68
CA LEU A 327 -19.49 18.58 14.60
C LEU A 327 -18.27 18.15 15.42
N ARG A 328 -17.16 18.88 15.37
CA ARG A 328 -15.99 18.68 16.22
C ARG A 328 -16.31 18.73 17.71
N ASP A 329 -17.03 19.77 18.12
CA ASP A 329 -17.35 20.00 19.52
C ASP A 329 -18.32 18.93 20.06
N ALA A 330 -19.30 18.53 19.26
CA ALA A 330 -20.20 17.42 19.58
C ALA A 330 -19.46 16.08 19.68
N ALA A 331 -18.54 15.78 18.75
CA ALA A 331 -17.70 14.60 18.79
C ALA A 331 -16.81 14.58 20.06
N ARG A 332 -16.25 15.73 20.45
CA ARG A 332 -15.46 15.89 21.69
C ARG A 332 -16.29 15.65 22.95
N GLU A 333 -17.55 16.08 22.98
CA GLU A 333 -18.47 15.76 24.09
C GLU A 333 -18.73 14.25 24.18
N VAL A 334 -18.97 13.60 23.05
CA VAL A 334 -19.12 12.13 22.98
C VAL A 334 -17.87 11.42 23.50
N ILE A 335 -16.68 11.81 23.04
CA ILE A 335 -15.39 11.24 23.48
C ILE A 335 -15.24 11.40 24.99
N SER A 336 -15.56 12.58 25.53
CA SER A 336 -15.50 12.86 26.97
C SER A 336 -16.47 12.00 27.78
N ALA A 337 -17.66 11.76 27.25
CA ALA A 337 -18.68 10.90 27.88
C ALA A 337 -18.26 9.41 27.84
N LEU A 338 -17.68 8.97 26.71
CA LEU A 338 -17.21 7.60 26.52
C LEU A 338 -15.86 7.33 27.20
N GLY A 339 -14.97 8.31 27.33
CA GLY A 339 -13.59 8.16 27.82
C GLY A 339 -13.47 7.77 29.31
N ARG A 340 -14.52 7.87 30.10
CA ARG A 340 -14.52 7.48 31.49
C ARG A 340 -14.74 5.96 31.63
N VAL A 341 -13.64 5.21 31.56
CA VAL A 341 -13.66 3.73 31.76
C VAL A 341 -14.19 3.41 33.16
N ARG A 342 -15.20 2.57 33.24
CA ARG A 342 -15.60 1.92 34.49
C ARG A 342 -14.74 0.67 34.66
N ASP A 343 -14.07 0.54 35.80
CA ASP A 343 -13.17 -0.58 36.14
C ASP A 343 -13.83 -1.99 36.18
N GLN A 344 -15.11 -2.10 35.89
CA GLN A 344 -15.90 -3.33 35.97
C GLN A 344 -16.75 -3.62 34.74
N SER A 345 -16.34 -3.14 33.55
CA SER A 345 -17.08 -3.40 32.30
C SER A 345 -16.85 -4.81 31.78
N VAL A 346 -17.90 -5.41 31.19
CA VAL A 346 -17.82 -6.68 30.48
C VAL A 346 -17.06 -6.46 29.12
N PRO A 347 -16.25 -7.43 28.66
CA PRO A 347 -15.47 -7.27 27.42
C PRO A 347 -16.28 -6.84 26.19
N ASP A 348 -17.52 -7.30 26.06
CA ASP A 348 -18.39 -6.96 24.92
C ASP A 348 -18.88 -5.51 24.98
N GLU A 349 -19.23 -5.00 26.17
CA GLU A 349 -19.55 -3.59 26.36
C GLU A 349 -18.35 -2.70 26.06
N ASP A 350 -17.15 -3.15 26.42
CA ASP A 350 -15.89 -2.47 26.10
C ASP A 350 -15.60 -2.44 24.60
N ALA A 351 -15.94 -3.49 23.85
CA ALA A 351 -15.77 -3.55 22.41
C ALA A 351 -16.68 -2.54 21.69
N VAL A 352 -17.98 -2.53 22.03
CA VAL A 352 -18.94 -1.57 21.47
C VAL A 352 -18.54 -0.14 21.79
N ARG A 353 -18.11 0.12 23.02
CA ARG A 353 -17.64 1.42 23.47
C ARG A 353 -16.36 1.86 22.73
N ARG A 354 -15.38 0.97 22.56
CA ARG A 354 -14.16 1.24 21.80
C ARG A 354 -14.46 1.60 20.36
N GLN A 355 -15.40 0.91 19.74
CA GLN A 355 -15.81 1.18 18.38
C GLN A 355 -16.50 2.55 18.26
N ALA A 356 -17.36 2.91 19.21
CA ALA A 356 -17.99 4.22 19.24
C ALA A 356 -16.95 5.34 19.46
N LEU A 357 -16.03 5.13 20.41
CA LEU A 357 -14.95 6.06 20.71
C LEU A 357 -14.06 6.29 19.48
N ALA A 358 -13.55 5.23 18.84
CA ALA A 358 -12.72 5.32 17.65
C ALA A 358 -13.41 6.06 16.49
N SER A 359 -14.72 5.85 16.33
CA SER A 359 -15.51 6.56 15.32
C SER A 359 -15.64 8.06 15.64
N ALA A 360 -15.89 8.42 16.89
CA ALA A 360 -15.98 9.82 17.33
C ALA A 360 -14.62 10.53 17.26
N GLU A 361 -13.53 9.85 17.63
CA GLU A 361 -12.15 10.35 17.50
C GLU A 361 -11.81 10.68 16.05
N THR A 362 -12.16 9.79 15.10
CA THR A 362 -11.95 10.05 13.67
C THR A 362 -12.71 11.30 13.20
N VAL A 363 -13.96 11.48 13.64
CA VAL A 363 -14.73 12.69 13.32
C VAL A 363 -14.07 13.93 13.90
N GLN A 364 -13.66 13.89 15.17
CA GLN A 364 -13.00 15.01 15.83
C GLN A 364 -11.67 15.37 15.17
N GLU A 365 -10.80 14.40 14.93
CA GLU A 365 -9.47 14.61 14.35
C GLU A 365 -9.54 15.28 12.97
N VAL A 366 -10.41 14.77 12.09
CA VAL A 366 -10.52 15.30 10.74
C VAL A 366 -11.16 16.70 10.75
N THR A 367 -12.21 16.90 11.53
CA THR A 367 -12.86 18.23 11.64
C THR A 367 -11.93 19.26 12.26
N GLU A 368 -11.19 18.90 13.31
CA GLU A 368 -10.21 19.77 13.95
C GLU A 368 -9.11 20.21 12.99
N ARG A 369 -8.58 19.26 12.21
CA ARG A 369 -7.55 19.51 11.21
C ARG A 369 -8.04 20.46 10.10
N VAL A 370 -9.26 20.26 9.60
CA VAL A 370 -9.84 21.15 8.57
C VAL A 370 -10.12 22.54 9.12
N VAL A 371 -10.71 22.64 10.33
CA VAL A 371 -11.03 23.94 10.96
C VAL A 371 -9.77 24.70 11.36
N ALA A 372 -8.67 24.02 11.67
CA ALA A 372 -7.38 24.67 11.96
C ALA A 372 -6.82 25.46 10.77
N GLY A 373 -7.19 25.11 9.54
CA GLY A 373 -6.87 25.88 8.34
C GLY A 373 -5.36 25.98 8.05
N SER A 374 -4.61 24.90 8.29
CA SER A 374 -3.17 24.88 8.07
C SER A 374 -2.83 25.01 6.58
N GLU A 375 -1.92 25.93 6.22
CA GLU A 375 -1.38 26.07 4.87
C GLU A 375 -0.60 24.83 4.39
N HIS A 376 -0.23 23.92 5.31
CA HIS A 376 0.41 22.66 5.02
C HIS A 376 -0.58 21.54 4.67
N ASP A 377 -1.89 21.82 4.73
CA ASP A 377 -2.95 20.89 4.39
C ASP A 377 -3.70 21.29 3.14
N VAL A 378 -4.12 20.30 2.37
CA VAL A 378 -4.99 20.47 1.21
C VAL A 378 -6.35 19.89 1.57
N VAL A 379 -7.40 20.70 1.45
CA VAL A 379 -8.78 20.31 1.73
C VAL A 379 -9.57 20.27 0.43
N TRP A 380 -10.36 19.22 0.22
CA TRP A 380 -11.22 19.11 -0.96
C TRP A 380 -12.49 18.30 -0.69
N LEU A 381 -13.45 18.45 -1.58
CA LEU A 381 -14.65 17.64 -1.65
C LEU A 381 -14.55 16.69 -2.83
N GLU A 382 -14.80 15.41 -2.58
CA GLU A 382 -14.82 14.37 -3.61
C GLU A 382 -16.21 13.74 -3.69
N ARG A 383 -16.79 13.68 -4.89
CA ARG A 383 -18.10 13.10 -5.12
C ARG A 383 -17.97 11.70 -5.72
N HIS A 384 -18.60 10.75 -5.08
CA HIS A 384 -18.71 9.38 -5.54
C HIS A 384 -20.16 9.08 -5.93
N ASP A 385 -20.40 8.51 -7.10
CA ASP A 385 -21.74 8.19 -7.59
C ASP A 385 -22.56 7.31 -6.62
N ARG A 386 -21.89 6.47 -5.85
CA ARG A 386 -22.52 5.52 -4.93
C ARG A 386 -22.59 5.98 -3.48
N TYR A 387 -21.67 6.80 -3.03
CA TYR A 387 -21.49 7.11 -1.60
C TYR A 387 -21.67 8.59 -1.27
N GLY A 388 -22.05 9.42 -2.27
CA GLY A 388 -22.22 10.85 -2.11
C GLY A 388 -20.90 11.63 -2.02
N THR A 389 -20.96 12.85 -1.50
CA THR A 389 -19.81 13.73 -1.36
C THR A 389 -19.10 13.47 -0.04
N SER A 390 -17.77 13.34 -0.05
CA SER A 390 -16.90 13.24 1.13
C SER A 390 -15.96 14.44 1.22
N LEU A 391 -15.68 14.87 2.45
CA LEU A 391 -14.66 15.86 2.78
C LEU A 391 -13.35 15.15 3.02
N ARG A 392 -12.27 15.63 2.40
CA ARG A 392 -10.92 15.08 2.56
C ARG A 392 -9.92 16.17 2.94
N VAL A 393 -8.94 15.76 3.74
CA VAL A 393 -7.79 16.61 4.11
C VAL A 393 -6.52 15.79 4.07
N ALA A 394 -5.50 16.27 3.35
CA ALA A 394 -4.21 15.61 3.24
C ALA A 394 -3.05 16.60 3.40
N PRO A 395 -1.88 16.17 3.88
CA PRO A 395 -0.72 17.04 3.91
C PRO A 395 -0.25 17.36 2.48
N LEU A 396 0.09 18.61 2.24
CA LEU A 396 0.68 19.08 0.99
C LEU A 396 1.97 18.29 0.68
N THR A 397 2.79 18.07 1.72
CA THR A 397 4.00 17.24 1.66
C THR A 397 4.14 16.39 2.91
N VAL A 398 4.74 15.21 2.77
CA VAL A 398 5.08 14.31 3.88
C VAL A 398 6.59 14.27 4.16
N SER A 399 7.37 15.12 3.49
CA SER A 399 8.83 15.13 3.55
C SER A 399 9.36 15.34 4.98
N GLY A 400 8.79 16.28 5.73
CA GLY A 400 9.16 16.53 7.12
C GLY A 400 8.86 15.34 8.03
N LEU A 401 7.70 14.71 7.88
CA LEU A 401 7.31 13.50 8.59
C LEU A 401 8.28 12.34 8.31
N LEU A 402 8.58 12.11 7.03
CA LEU A 402 9.49 11.04 6.62
C LEU A 402 10.89 11.27 7.21
N ARG A 403 11.42 12.49 7.10
CA ARG A 403 12.72 12.84 7.66
C ARG A 403 12.78 12.58 9.17
N GLU A 404 11.81 13.07 9.92
CA GLU A 404 11.81 12.97 11.37
C GLU A 404 11.61 11.52 11.85
N LYS A 405 10.68 10.78 11.24
CA LYS A 405 10.23 9.48 11.74
C LYS A 405 10.94 8.27 11.13
N LEU A 406 11.40 8.37 9.89
CA LEU A 406 12.01 7.23 9.21
C LEU A 406 13.55 7.33 9.12
N PHE A 407 14.11 8.55 8.92
CA PHE A 407 15.55 8.72 8.67
C PHE A 407 16.37 9.01 9.93
N THR A 408 15.74 9.13 11.10
CA THR A 408 16.47 9.41 12.34
C THR A 408 16.84 8.12 13.07
N GLY A 409 18.13 7.99 13.45
CA GLY A 409 18.62 6.95 14.35
C GLY A 409 18.77 5.54 13.75
N ARG A 410 18.74 5.40 12.42
CA ARG A 410 18.91 4.11 11.72
C ARG A 410 19.44 4.30 10.31
N SER A 411 19.97 3.23 9.70
CA SER A 411 20.28 3.21 8.28
C SER A 411 19.04 2.93 7.45
N VAL A 412 18.80 3.72 6.39
CA VAL A 412 17.66 3.52 5.50
C VAL A 412 18.14 3.26 4.08
N ILE A 413 17.73 2.12 3.53
CA ILE A 413 18.03 1.70 2.18
C ILE A 413 16.74 1.79 1.35
N LEU A 414 16.72 2.70 0.37
CA LEU A 414 15.58 2.86 -0.53
C LEU A 414 15.93 2.28 -1.90
N THR A 415 15.12 1.37 -2.40
CA THR A 415 15.37 0.74 -3.69
C THR A 415 14.14 0.77 -4.59
N SER A 416 14.36 1.02 -5.87
CA SER A 416 13.34 0.92 -6.92
C SER A 416 13.99 0.83 -8.30
N ALA A 417 13.19 0.47 -9.30
CA ALA A 417 13.62 0.56 -10.69
C ALA A 417 13.61 2.02 -11.24
N THR A 418 13.00 2.95 -10.52
CA THR A 418 12.67 4.31 -11.00
C THR A 418 12.88 5.38 -9.93
N LEU A 419 14.10 5.57 -9.42
CA LEU A 419 14.43 6.63 -8.46
C LEU A 419 15.15 7.81 -9.11
N LYS A 420 15.96 7.54 -10.14
CA LYS A 420 16.75 8.55 -10.83
C LYS A 420 15.94 9.13 -11.99
N LEU A 421 15.12 10.11 -11.71
CA LEU A 421 14.36 10.84 -12.70
C LEU A 421 15.06 12.17 -13.02
N GLY A 422 15.23 12.48 -14.32
CA GLY A 422 15.92 13.70 -14.73
C GLY A 422 17.46 13.65 -14.68
N GLY A 423 18.05 12.51 -14.33
CA GLY A 423 19.50 12.31 -14.35
C GLY A 423 20.18 12.24 -12.97
N ASP A 424 19.49 12.60 -11.89
CA ASP A 424 19.98 12.52 -10.51
C ASP A 424 18.92 11.99 -9.53
N PHE A 425 19.29 11.86 -8.25
CA PHE A 425 18.41 11.41 -7.17
C PHE A 425 17.81 12.55 -6.34
N ASN A 426 18.22 13.81 -6.60
CA ASN A 426 17.84 14.94 -5.73
C ASN A 426 16.33 15.19 -5.69
N GLY A 427 15.64 15.04 -6.83
CA GLY A 427 14.19 15.20 -6.89
C GLY A 427 13.44 14.21 -5.99
N VAL A 428 13.85 12.94 -5.99
CA VAL A 428 13.29 11.93 -5.10
C VAL A 428 13.73 12.17 -3.66
N GLY A 429 15.01 12.48 -3.43
CA GLY A 429 15.54 12.83 -2.11
C GLY A 429 14.74 13.96 -1.46
N ALA A 430 14.50 15.05 -2.16
CA ALA A 430 13.71 16.17 -1.67
C ALA A 430 12.26 15.77 -1.31
N SER A 431 11.61 14.93 -2.11
CA SER A 431 10.27 14.41 -1.81
C SER A 431 10.22 13.55 -0.54
N LEU A 432 11.33 12.93 -0.19
CA LEU A 432 11.54 12.13 1.02
C LEU A 432 12.00 12.98 2.22
N GLY A 433 12.30 14.26 2.03
CA GLY A 433 12.78 15.16 3.09
C GLY A 433 14.29 15.13 3.29
N LEU A 434 15.04 14.58 2.34
CA LEU A 434 16.49 14.60 2.32
C LEU A 434 16.99 15.90 1.65
N ALA A 435 18.08 16.46 2.13
CA ALA A 435 18.77 17.58 1.47
C ALA A 435 19.38 17.14 0.12
N ALA A 436 19.98 18.05 -0.63
CA ALA A 436 20.67 17.65 -1.86
C ALA A 436 21.86 16.73 -1.51
N GLU A 437 22.17 15.80 -2.43
CA GLU A 437 23.26 14.85 -2.24
C GLU A 437 24.59 15.60 -2.03
N GLY A 438 25.28 15.28 -0.93
CA GLY A 438 26.53 15.98 -0.53
C GLY A 438 26.33 17.24 0.29
N GLU A 439 25.12 17.72 0.52
CA GLU A 439 24.86 18.80 1.46
C GLU A 439 24.79 18.24 2.90
N HIS A 440 25.78 18.61 3.70
CA HIS A 440 25.87 18.23 5.10
C HIS A 440 25.45 19.39 5.99
N GLY A 441 24.65 19.13 7.04
CA GLY A 441 24.23 20.14 7.99
C GLY A 441 23.54 19.53 9.20
N GLU A 442 23.43 20.30 10.28
CA GLU A 442 22.73 19.87 11.48
C GLU A 442 21.27 19.53 11.16
N GLY A 443 20.86 18.27 11.38
CA GLY A 443 19.52 17.75 11.06
C GLY A 443 19.32 17.24 9.63
N ASN A 444 20.35 17.25 8.79
CA ASN A 444 20.33 16.65 7.45
C ASN A 444 21.03 15.29 7.48
N PRO A 445 20.30 14.18 7.33
CA PRO A 445 20.91 12.86 7.30
C PRO A 445 21.78 12.70 6.04
N GLU A 446 22.96 12.10 6.21
CA GLU A 446 23.87 11.79 5.11
C GLU A 446 23.32 10.67 4.25
N TRP A 447 23.30 10.86 2.95
CA TRP A 447 22.86 9.86 1.99
C TRP A 447 23.65 9.92 0.69
N ARG A 448 23.59 8.80 -0.06
CA ARG A 448 24.15 8.73 -1.42
C ARG A 448 23.21 8.01 -2.37
N GLY A 449 23.30 8.34 -3.66
CA GLY A 449 22.60 7.68 -4.76
C GLY A 449 23.48 6.68 -5.48
N LEU A 450 22.93 5.52 -5.86
CA LEU A 450 23.60 4.50 -6.65
C LEU A 450 22.68 4.00 -7.78
N ASP A 451 23.12 4.11 -9.01
CA ASP A 451 22.47 3.52 -10.16
C ASP A 451 23.25 2.28 -10.61
N VAL A 452 22.70 1.09 -10.37
CA VAL A 452 23.32 -0.19 -10.77
C VAL A 452 22.89 -0.66 -12.15
N GLY A 453 22.10 0.13 -12.85
CA GLY A 453 21.64 -0.13 -14.22
C GLY A 453 20.61 -1.25 -14.32
N SER A 454 20.52 -1.82 -15.49
CA SER A 454 19.64 -2.95 -15.81
C SER A 454 20.45 -4.06 -16.49
N PRO A 455 20.15 -5.35 -16.24
CA PRO A 455 20.77 -6.45 -16.94
C PRO A 455 20.31 -6.57 -18.40
N PHE A 456 19.27 -5.82 -18.78
CA PHE A 456 18.68 -5.88 -20.11
C PHE A 456 19.21 -4.79 -21.02
N ASP A 457 19.52 -5.15 -22.28
CA ASP A 457 19.85 -4.20 -23.36
C ASP A 457 18.55 -3.81 -24.07
N TYR A 458 17.85 -2.80 -23.51
CA TYR A 458 16.58 -2.33 -24.05
C TYR A 458 16.65 -1.88 -25.51
N ARG A 459 17.82 -1.43 -25.98
CA ARG A 459 18.00 -1.02 -27.39
C ARG A 459 17.93 -2.18 -28.36
N LYS A 460 18.27 -3.40 -27.90
CA LYS A 460 18.20 -4.62 -28.70
C LYS A 460 16.93 -5.42 -28.46
N GLN A 461 16.38 -5.33 -27.23
CA GLN A 461 15.27 -6.19 -26.79
C GLN A 461 13.90 -5.52 -26.88
N GLY A 462 13.83 -4.20 -27.08
CA GLY A 462 12.59 -3.46 -27.12
C GLY A 462 12.50 -2.51 -28.31
N ILE A 463 11.27 -2.25 -28.75
CA ILE A 463 10.93 -1.23 -29.73
C ILE A 463 10.01 -0.24 -29.05
N LEU A 464 10.39 1.03 -29.02
CA LEU A 464 9.48 2.11 -28.63
C LEU A 464 8.78 2.64 -29.87
N TYR A 465 7.48 2.40 -29.96
CA TYR A 465 6.62 2.92 -31.02
C TYR A 465 5.81 4.11 -30.50
N VAL A 466 5.85 5.23 -31.19
CA VAL A 466 5.09 6.44 -30.89
C VAL A 466 4.22 6.80 -32.10
N ALA A 467 2.91 6.65 -31.96
CA ALA A 467 1.93 6.88 -33.03
C ALA A 467 1.71 8.38 -33.27
N GLN A 468 2.74 9.09 -33.78
CA GLN A 468 2.70 10.56 -33.99
C GLN A 468 1.73 10.99 -35.10
N HIS A 469 1.35 10.10 -36.00
CA HIS A 469 0.44 10.36 -37.11
C HIS A 469 -1.04 10.38 -36.64
N LEU A 470 -1.34 9.80 -35.47
CA LEU A 470 -2.67 9.85 -34.92
C LEU A 470 -2.97 11.23 -34.33
N SER A 471 -4.23 11.64 -34.42
CA SER A 471 -4.67 12.85 -33.74
C SER A 471 -4.59 12.69 -32.21
N PRO A 472 -4.33 13.78 -31.47
CA PRO A 472 -4.30 13.75 -30.01
C PRO A 472 -5.55 13.08 -29.43
N PRO A 473 -5.42 12.25 -28.37
CA PRO A 473 -6.56 11.56 -27.77
C PRO A 473 -7.59 12.57 -27.22
N GLY A 474 -8.85 12.43 -27.68
CA GLY A 474 -9.98 13.25 -27.22
C GLY A 474 -10.48 12.86 -25.82
N ARG A 475 -11.46 13.62 -25.29
CA ARG A 475 -12.10 13.33 -23.97
C ARG A 475 -12.90 12.02 -23.98
N GLU A 476 -13.41 11.62 -25.15
CA GLU A 476 -14.32 10.47 -25.32
C GLU A 476 -13.57 9.23 -25.77
N GLY A 477 -12.46 8.85 -25.38
CA GLY A 477 -11.72 7.62 -25.68
C GLY A 477 -12.16 6.84 -26.97
N GLY A 478 -11.28 6.08 -27.60
CA GLY A 478 -11.67 5.11 -28.61
C GLY A 478 -12.03 5.70 -30.00
N ARG A 479 -11.13 6.51 -30.55
CA ARG A 479 -11.24 6.93 -31.96
C ARG A 479 -10.99 5.74 -32.89
N ALA A 480 -11.71 5.66 -33.99
CA ALA A 480 -11.61 4.57 -34.94
C ALA A 480 -10.18 4.38 -35.46
N ASP A 481 -9.46 5.48 -35.77
CA ASP A 481 -8.07 5.47 -36.23
C ASP A 481 -7.11 4.85 -35.18
N MET A 482 -7.30 5.15 -33.90
CA MET A 482 -6.51 4.54 -32.81
C MET A 482 -6.84 3.04 -32.64
N LEU A 483 -8.10 2.65 -32.78
CA LEU A 483 -8.52 1.25 -32.65
C LEU A 483 -8.04 0.42 -33.84
N ASP A 484 -7.99 1.01 -35.05
CA ASP A 484 -7.40 0.39 -36.23
C ASP A 484 -5.91 0.10 -36.01
N GLU A 485 -5.16 1.08 -35.54
CA GLU A 485 -3.75 0.94 -35.20
C GLU A 485 -3.51 -0.11 -34.12
N LEU A 486 -4.33 -0.10 -33.05
CA LEU A 486 -4.27 -1.10 -31.99
C LEU A 486 -4.52 -2.51 -32.51
N ALA A 487 -5.49 -2.70 -33.40
CA ALA A 487 -5.78 -3.99 -33.99
C ALA A 487 -4.58 -4.54 -34.78
N GLU A 488 -3.91 -3.69 -35.58
CA GLU A 488 -2.72 -4.07 -36.32
C GLU A 488 -1.54 -4.43 -35.39
N LEU A 489 -1.27 -3.61 -34.37
CA LEU A 489 -0.19 -3.86 -33.40
C LEU A 489 -0.44 -5.15 -32.59
N ILE A 490 -1.66 -5.36 -32.12
CA ILE A 490 -2.05 -6.59 -31.41
C ILE A 490 -1.93 -7.81 -32.32
N GLY A 491 -2.36 -7.69 -33.58
CA GLY A 491 -2.21 -8.73 -34.58
C GLY A 491 -0.73 -9.08 -34.82
N ALA A 492 0.14 -8.08 -34.98
CA ALA A 492 1.57 -8.26 -35.14
C ALA A 492 2.25 -8.89 -33.91
N ALA A 493 1.76 -8.62 -32.69
CA ALA A 493 2.22 -9.23 -31.45
C ALA A 493 1.63 -10.63 -31.18
N GLY A 494 0.76 -11.13 -32.09
CA GLY A 494 0.10 -12.42 -31.88
C GLY A 494 -0.83 -12.47 -30.66
N GLY A 495 -1.49 -11.39 -30.36
CA GLY A 495 -2.37 -11.22 -29.19
C GLY A 495 -1.61 -10.71 -27.95
N ARG A 496 -0.81 -11.42 -27.31
CA ARG A 496 0.11 -11.24 -26.15
C ARG A 496 0.33 -9.78 -25.68
N THR A 497 -0.77 -9.06 -25.43
CA THR A 497 -0.78 -7.59 -25.23
C THR A 497 -1.33 -7.19 -23.88
N LEU A 498 -0.59 -6.33 -23.19
CA LEU A 498 -1.05 -5.59 -22.02
C LEU A 498 -1.48 -4.18 -22.43
N GLY A 499 -2.79 -3.90 -22.41
CA GLY A 499 -3.37 -2.59 -22.71
C GLY A 499 -3.61 -1.77 -21.44
N LEU A 500 -2.88 -0.67 -21.28
CA LEU A 500 -2.92 0.23 -20.14
C LEU A 500 -3.63 1.52 -20.54
N PHE A 501 -4.88 1.65 -20.11
CA PHE A 501 -5.76 2.77 -20.48
C PHE A 501 -5.85 3.81 -19.36
N SER A 502 -6.05 5.04 -19.74
CA SER A 502 -6.19 6.18 -18.82
C SER A 502 -7.50 6.17 -18.02
N SER A 503 -8.50 5.37 -18.44
CA SER A 503 -9.76 5.20 -17.73
C SER A 503 -10.37 3.82 -17.99
N MET A 504 -11.20 3.35 -17.05
CA MET A 504 -11.95 2.09 -17.24
C MET A 504 -12.91 2.18 -18.45
N ARG A 505 -13.54 3.32 -18.66
CA ARG A 505 -14.40 3.56 -19.83
C ARG A 505 -13.64 3.39 -21.16
N ALA A 506 -12.41 3.90 -21.24
CA ALA A 506 -11.57 3.72 -22.43
C ALA A 506 -11.16 2.26 -22.64
N ALA A 507 -10.79 1.55 -21.56
CA ALA A 507 -10.47 0.13 -21.60
C ALA A 507 -11.68 -0.72 -22.06
N GLN A 508 -12.86 -0.44 -21.53
CA GLN A 508 -14.11 -1.11 -21.92
C GLN A 508 -14.46 -0.88 -23.37
N ALA A 509 -14.46 0.37 -23.82
CA ALA A 509 -14.76 0.72 -25.21
C ALA A 509 -13.79 0.06 -26.20
N ALA A 510 -12.48 0.04 -25.86
CA ALA A 510 -11.48 -0.65 -26.68
C ALA A 510 -11.69 -2.17 -26.69
N ALA A 511 -12.01 -2.78 -25.54
CA ALA A 511 -12.28 -4.22 -25.45
C ALA A 511 -13.53 -4.63 -26.25
N GLU A 512 -14.62 -3.88 -26.13
CA GLU A 512 -15.87 -4.16 -26.85
C GLU A 512 -15.66 -4.12 -28.37
N GLU A 513 -15.01 -3.09 -28.88
CA GLU A 513 -14.76 -2.94 -30.31
C GLU A 513 -13.77 -3.99 -30.84
N LEU A 514 -12.66 -4.22 -30.13
CA LEU A 514 -11.61 -5.13 -30.60
C LEU A 514 -11.98 -6.61 -30.46
N ARG A 515 -12.88 -7.00 -29.56
CA ARG A 515 -13.41 -8.36 -29.47
C ARG A 515 -14.13 -8.80 -30.74
N GLY A 516 -14.73 -7.86 -31.46
CA GLY A 516 -15.36 -8.14 -32.77
C GLY A 516 -14.41 -8.16 -33.97
N ARG A 517 -13.16 -7.76 -33.77
CA ARG A 517 -12.17 -7.53 -34.83
C ARG A 517 -10.95 -8.44 -34.77
N LEU A 518 -10.66 -9.02 -33.61
CA LEU A 518 -9.48 -9.83 -33.34
C LEU A 518 -9.89 -11.26 -32.95
N ASP A 519 -9.12 -12.23 -33.42
CA ASP A 519 -9.28 -13.65 -33.08
C ASP A 519 -8.64 -14.03 -31.71
N PHE A 520 -8.18 -13.02 -30.93
CA PHE A 520 -7.55 -13.24 -29.65
C PHE A 520 -8.51 -12.94 -28.48
N PRO A 521 -8.49 -13.74 -27.40
CA PRO A 521 -9.23 -13.42 -26.20
C PRO A 521 -8.77 -12.08 -25.59
N ILE A 522 -9.73 -11.23 -25.24
CA ILE A 522 -9.46 -9.97 -24.54
C ILE A 522 -10.09 -10.05 -23.15
N LEU A 523 -9.24 -10.15 -22.14
CA LEU A 523 -9.59 -10.06 -20.73
C LEU A 523 -9.70 -8.58 -20.34
N LEU A 524 -10.74 -8.23 -19.59
CA LEU A 524 -10.96 -6.87 -19.14
C LEU A 524 -10.97 -6.80 -17.62
N GLN A 525 -10.26 -5.83 -17.06
CA GLN A 525 -10.30 -5.53 -15.63
C GLN A 525 -11.73 -5.27 -15.14
N GLY A 526 -12.13 -6.00 -14.09
CA GLY A 526 -13.47 -5.90 -13.50
C GLY A 526 -14.42 -7.01 -13.93
N GLU A 527 -14.11 -7.82 -14.95
CA GLU A 527 -14.87 -9.02 -15.31
C GLU A 527 -14.61 -10.17 -14.32
N GLU A 528 -13.37 -10.28 -13.83
CA GLU A 528 -12.93 -11.27 -12.86
C GLU A 528 -12.03 -10.62 -11.78
N THR A 529 -11.60 -11.40 -10.79
CA THR A 529 -10.61 -10.90 -9.82
C THR A 529 -9.27 -10.65 -10.51
N LEU A 530 -8.53 -9.66 -10.04
CA LEU A 530 -7.21 -9.31 -10.61
C LEU A 530 -6.26 -10.52 -10.65
N GLY A 531 -6.27 -11.36 -9.62
CA GLY A 531 -5.44 -12.56 -9.55
C GLY A 531 -5.81 -13.62 -10.61
N GLU A 532 -7.09 -13.76 -10.92
CA GLU A 532 -7.58 -14.67 -11.98
C GLU A 532 -7.21 -14.15 -13.37
N LEU A 533 -7.40 -12.84 -13.61
CA LEU A 533 -7.00 -12.21 -14.86
C LEU A 533 -5.50 -12.33 -15.13
N ILE A 534 -4.66 -12.11 -14.11
CA ILE A 534 -3.20 -12.27 -14.24
C ILE A 534 -2.82 -13.72 -14.52
N ARG A 535 -3.44 -14.68 -13.82
CA ARG A 535 -3.19 -16.12 -14.08
C ARG A 535 -3.59 -16.54 -15.49
N ALA A 536 -4.74 -16.07 -15.95
CA ALA A 536 -5.22 -16.33 -17.31
C ALA A 536 -4.29 -15.70 -18.37
N PHE A 537 -3.84 -14.48 -18.15
CA PHE A 537 -2.89 -13.80 -19.02
C PHE A 537 -1.50 -14.46 -19.03
N ALA A 538 -1.06 -15.01 -17.91
CA ALA A 538 0.22 -15.71 -17.77
C ALA A 538 0.22 -17.15 -18.34
N ALA A 539 -0.93 -17.73 -18.70
CA ALA A 539 -1.08 -19.13 -19.10
C ALA A 539 -0.53 -19.46 -20.50
N ASP A 540 0.36 -18.64 -21.04
CA ASP A 540 1.06 -18.82 -22.34
C ASP A 540 0.14 -18.99 -23.57
N ALA A 541 -1.06 -18.42 -23.50
CA ALA A 541 -1.97 -18.35 -24.63
C ALA A 541 -1.91 -16.95 -25.29
N PRO A 542 -2.18 -16.83 -26.59
CA PRO A 542 -2.36 -15.55 -27.27
C PRO A 542 -3.54 -14.78 -26.67
N THR A 543 -3.31 -14.00 -25.64
CA THR A 543 -4.36 -13.32 -24.86
C THR A 543 -3.99 -11.86 -24.66
N CYS A 544 -4.99 -10.97 -24.71
CA CYS A 544 -4.83 -9.56 -24.34
C CYS A 544 -5.42 -9.33 -22.94
N LEU A 545 -4.83 -8.44 -22.17
CA LEU A 545 -5.34 -7.98 -20.88
C LEU A 545 -5.45 -6.46 -20.89
N PHE A 546 -6.66 -5.93 -20.77
CA PHE A 546 -6.94 -4.50 -20.77
C PHE A 546 -7.39 -4.01 -19.41
N GLY A 547 -6.90 -2.83 -19.00
CA GLY A 547 -7.31 -2.18 -17.77
C GLY A 547 -6.61 -0.84 -17.53
N THR A 548 -6.70 -0.37 -16.29
CA THR A 548 -6.21 0.94 -15.87
C THR A 548 -4.94 0.84 -15.01
N LEU A 549 -4.59 1.94 -14.34
CA LEU A 549 -3.39 2.09 -13.50
C LEU A 549 -3.20 0.96 -12.48
N SER A 550 -4.25 0.35 -11.98
CA SER A 550 -4.14 -0.78 -11.03
C SER A 550 -3.46 -2.02 -11.65
N LEU A 551 -3.55 -2.19 -12.98
CA LEU A 551 -2.79 -3.22 -13.69
C LEU A 551 -1.30 -2.86 -13.81
N TRP A 552 -0.95 -1.58 -13.86
CA TRP A 552 0.45 -1.15 -13.96
C TRP A 552 1.27 -1.59 -12.75
N GLN A 553 0.66 -1.60 -11.56
CA GLN A 553 1.31 -1.94 -10.30
C GLN A 553 1.26 -3.44 -9.96
N GLY A 554 0.25 -4.16 -10.45
CA GLY A 554 -0.07 -5.53 -10.02
C GLY A 554 0.40 -6.66 -10.96
N VAL A 555 0.64 -6.38 -12.25
CA VAL A 555 0.96 -7.42 -13.24
C VAL A 555 2.45 -7.71 -13.26
N ASP A 556 2.84 -8.91 -12.84
CA ASP A 556 4.19 -9.44 -13.01
C ASP A 556 4.11 -10.78 -13.75
N VAL A 557 4.21 -10.71 -15.08
CA VAL A 557 4.13 -11.88 -15.96
C VAL A 557 5.45 -11.98 -16.73
N PRO A 558 6.37 -12.83 -16.29
CA PRO A 558 7.61 -13.09 -17.01
C PRO A 558 7.37 -13.97 -18.24
N GLY A 559 8.19 -13.79 -19.26
CA GLY A 559 8.22 -14.66 -20.43
C GLY A 559 7.37 -14.18 -21.61
N PRO A 560 6.99 -15.08 -22.51
CA PRO A 560 6.43 -14.74 -23.82
C PRO A 560 4.98 -14.25 -23.78
N SER A 561 4.30 -14.28 -22.62
CA SER A 561 2.89 -13.90 -22.51
C SER A 561 2.62 -12.40 -22.69
N CYS A 562 3.64 -11.52 -22.54
CA CYS A 562 3.53 -10.09 -22.75
C CYS A 562 4.61 -9.65 -23.76
N GLN A 563 4.23 -9.45 -25.02
CA GLN A 563 5.12 -9.00 -26.09
C GLN A 563 4.83 -7.56 -26.55
N LEU A 564 3.69 -7.02 -26.19
CA LEU A 564 3.29 -5.66 -26.46
C LEU A 564 2.69 -5.02 -25.20
N VAL A 565 3.17 -3.83 -24.86
CA VAL A 565 2.54 -2.95 -23.87
C VAL A 565 2.05 -1.71 -24.57
N VAL A 566 0.76 -1.45 -24.48
CA VAL A 566 0.12 -0.27 -25.07
C VAL A 566 -0.29 0.69 -23.96
N MET A 567 0.01 1.97 -24.15
CA MET A 567 -0.49 3.07 -23.33
C MET A 567 -1.30 4.00 -24.23
N ASP A 568 -2.59 4.16 -23.95
CA ASP A 568 -3.50 4.96 -24.78
C ASP A 568 -3.11 6.45 -24.82
N ARG A 569 -2.45 6.92 -23.77
CA ARG A 569 -1.91 8.27 -23.65
C ARG A 569 -0.86 8.36 -22.54
N ILE A 570 -0.09 9.45 -22.55
CA ILE A 570 0.82 9.76 -21.44
C ILE A 570 -0.04 9.92 -20.16
N PRO A 571 0.26 9.19 -19.08
CA PRO A 571 -0.57 9.15 -17.88
C PRO A 571 -0.36 10.38 -16.98
N PHE A 572 -0.60 11.58 -17.53
CA PHE A 572 -0.64 12.78 -16.72
C PHE A 572 -1.75 12.70 -15.68
N PRO A 573 -1.54 13.20 -14.47
CA PRO A 573 -2.61 13.33 -13.49
C PRO A 573 -3.71 14.25 -14.06
N ARG A 574 -4.93 14.05 -13.57
CA ARG A 574 -6.03 14.92 -13.96
C ARG A 574 -5.73 16.36 -13.54
N PRO A 575 -6.03 17.36 -14.40
CA PRO A 575 -5.77 18.76 -14.07
C PRO A 575 -6.55 19.24 -12.83
N ASP A 576 -7.67 18.58 -12.54
CA ASP A 576 -8.55 18.84 -11.39
C ASP A 576 -8.22 17.98 -10.15
N ASP A 577 -7.11 17.24 -10.17
CA ASP A 577 -6.64 16.53 -8.97
C ASP A 577 -6.27 17.52 -7.88
N PRO A 578 -6.97 17.51 -6.73
CA PRO A 578 -6.83 18.57 -5.73
C PRO A 578 -5.44 18.63 -5.11
N LEU A 579 -4.84 17.47 -4.82
CA LEU A 579 -3.56 17.38 -4.14
C LEU A 579 -2.39 17.67 -5.09
N LEU A 580 -2.41 17.08 -6.29
CA LEU A 580 -1.33 17.30 -7.26
C LEU A 580 -1.35 18.73 -7.81
N SER A 581 -2.53 19.32 -8.03
CA SER A 581 -2.64 20.73 -8.41
C SER A 581 -2.14 21.68 -7.31
N ALA A 582 -2.38 21.34 -6.02
CA ALA A 582 -1.84 22.09 -4.90
C ALA A 582 -0.30 22.03 -4.86
N ARG A 583 0.26 20.85 -5.06
CA ARG A 583 1.72 20.64 -5.13
C ARG A 583 2.37 21.39 -6.28
N GLN A 584 1.73 21.41 -7.46
CA GLN A 584 2.21 22.20 -8.60
C GLN A 584 2.28 23.69 -8.25
N ARG A 585 1.21 24.25 -7.68
CA ARG A 585 1.17 25.65 -7.27
C ARG A 585 2.23 25.99 -6.21
N ALA A 586 2.46 25.09 -5.24
CA ALA A 586 3.49 25.29 -4.22
C ALA A 586 4.89 25.38 -4.84
N VAL A 587 5.20 24.52 -5.82
CA VAL A 587 6.47 24.58 -6.58
C VAL A 587 6.57 25.89 -7.37
N GLU A 588 5.50 26.33 -8.02
CA GLU A 588 5.45 27.60 -8.78
C GLU A 588 5.66 28.81 -7.88
N GLN A 589 5.04 28.83 -6.70
CA GLN A 589 5.22 29.87 -5.69
C GLN A 589 6.66 29.94 -5.17
N ALA A 590 7.34 28.79 -5.11
CA ALA A 590 8.77 28.72 -4.79
C ALA A 590 9.69 29.06 -5.98
N GLY A 591 9.15 29.48 -7.14
CA GLY A 591 9.92 29.86 -8.33
C GLY A 591 10.30 28.70 -9.25
N GLY A 592 9.81 27.48 -9.01
CA GLY A 592 10.05 26.30 -9.82
C GLY A 592 9.02 26.10 -10.94
N ASN A 593 9.22 25.05 -11.75
CA ASN A 593 8.25 24.64 -12.77
C ASN A 593 7.34 23.52 -12.19
N GLY A 594 6.14 23.89 -11.72
CA GLY A 594 5.19 22.97 -11.09
C GLY A 594 4.76 21.82 -11.99
N PHE A 595 4.52 22.09 -13.28
CA PHE A 595 4.18 21.04 -14.24
C PHE A 595 5.30 19.99 -14.36
N MET A 596 6.54 20.42 -14.54
CA MET A 596 7.68 19.50 -14.71
C MET A 596 7.97 18.75 -13.40
N ALA A 597 7.97 19.43 -12.28
CA ALA A 597 8.31 18.83 -10.99
C ALA A 597 7.25 17.84 -10.48
N VAL A 598 5.98 18.03 -10.81
CA VAL A 598 4.88 17.21 -10.28
C VAL A 598 4.23 16.36 -11.37
N ALA A 599 3.61 16.97 -12.38
CA ALA A 599 2.82 16.22 -13.36
C ALA A 599 3.67 15.39 -14.33
N ALA A 600 4.74 15.99 -14.88
CA ALA A 600 5.62 15.30 -15.81
C ALA A 600 6.44 14.20 -15.10
N THR A 601 6.90 14.45 -13.88
CA THR A 601 7.59 13.46 -13.04
C THR A 601 6.67 12.27 -12.73
N HIS A 602 5.42 12.52 -12.34
CA HIS A 602 4.42 11.48 -12.10
C HIS A 602 4.16 10.64 -13.35
N ALA A 603 3.94 11.30 -14.49
CA ALA A 603 3.71 10.61 -15.76
C ALA A 603 4.93 9.77 -16.20
N ALA A 604 6.14 10.32 -16.07
CA ALA A 604 7.39 9.62 -16.42
C ALA A 604 7.58 8.35 -15.56
N LEU A 605 7.28 8.43 -14.27
CA LEU A 605 7.33 7.29 -13.35
C LEU A 605 6.38 6.18 -13.80
N LEU A 606 5.13 6.51 -14.06
CA LEU A 606 4.13 5.55 -14.52
C LEU A 606 4.51 4.93 -15.88
N MET A 607 4.96 5.74 -16.84
CA MET A 607 5.41 5.23 -18.12
C MET A 607 6.59 4.25 -17.98
N ALA A 608 7.57 4.57 -17.14
CA ALA A 608 8.70 3.69 -16.88
C ALA A 608 8.27 2.36 -16.25
N GLN A 609 7.31 2.39 -15.34
CA GLN A 609 6.72 1.18 -14.75
C GLN A 609 5.97 0.34 -15.77
N GLY A 610 5.13 0.97 -16.60
CA GLY A 610 4.37 0.30 -17.65
C GLY A 610 5.30 -0.35 -18.69
N ALA A 611 6.30 0.38 -19.19
CA ALA A 611 7.30 -0.15 -20.11
C ALA A 611 8.12 -1.30 -19.49
N GLY A 612 8.42 -1.20 -18.20
CA GLY A 612 9.12 -2.24 -17.44
C GLY A 612 8.36 -3.56 -17.30
N ARG A 613 7.08 -3.63 -17.70
CA ARG A 613 6.31 -4.89 -17.76
C ARG A 613 6.70 -5.74 -18.97
N LEU A 614 7.22 -5.12 -20.02
CA LEU A 614 7.56 -5.80 -21.27
C LEU A 614 8.83 -6.67 -21.14
N VAL A 615 9.89 -6.16 -20.50
CA VAL A 615 11.19 -6.84 -20.44
C VAL A 615 11.43 -7.40 -19.05
N ARG A 616 11.20 -8.73 -18.89
CA ARG A 616 11.28 -9.45 -17.60
C ARG A 616 12.23 -10.66 -17.62
N ALA A 617 12.54 -11.19 -18.80
CA ALA A 617 13.44 -12.30 -19.00
C ALA A 617 14.42 -12.01 -20.16
N THR A 618 15.59 -12.66 -20.14
CA THR A 618 16.59 -12.60 -21.22
C THR A 618 16.24 -13.56 -22.35
#